data_df57bed3e06394e90e2b4e605fb8cb32
#
_entry.id   df57bed3e06394e90e2b4e605fb8cb32
#
_cell.length_a   1.000
_cell.length_b   1.000
_cell.length_c   1.000
_cell.angle_alpha   90.00
_cell.angle_beta   90.00
_cell.angle_gamma   90.00
#
_symmetry.space_group_name_H-M   'P 1'
#
loop_
_entity.id
_entity.type
_entity.pdbx_description
1 polymer ?
#
loop_
_entity_poly.entity_id
_entity_poly.type
_entity_poly.pdbx_seq_one_letter_code
_entity_poly.pdbx_strand_id
1 'polypeptide(L)'
;MKVNYPIISADSHIAEAPNTYTDYIDPKWRDVAPHVIETDDKGDLYVIDGMKRTINMGLIAAAGQAPEDLNPKAKWHELPRSGWDSEYRLADQDRDGVSAEVIYPSVGMVLCNHPDGDYKKASMDAYNRWITDYCSVNKDRLLAIGQTPLRTVEEGIAELEEMKSVGMRGVMMPGNPGTDFDYDDPQWDPLWQAAVDLDLPLSWHILTTRESGRPRGPKANSFMTIIRANQDIMGTLVFGGVFERNPGLKVVCVEADAGWVPHYMYRMDHAYKRHRYWLPPGQELSKLPSEYFRDHIYTTFQDDWIAFKMVDHVNHKRLLWANDFPHSDSTWPWSQEMLDEHAAHLSAEQARDILCNNSAELYGIDLSTLPVGGDGLAATVA
;
A
#
# COMPACT_ATOMS: atom_id res chain seq x y z
N MET A 1 13.61 -19.49 4.43
CA MET A 1 13.38 -20.01 3.05
C MET A 1 14.67 -20.00 2.24
N LYS A 2 15.02 -21.09 1.55
CA LYS A 2 16.20 -21.13 0.66
C LYS A 2 15.81 -20.86 -0.77
N VAL A 3 16.20 -19.69 -1.26
CA VAL A 3 15.94 -19.25 -2.64
C VAL A 3 17.22 -18.82 -3.34
N ASN A 4 17.17 -18.63 -4.65
CA ASN A 4 18.26 -18.12 -5.48
C ASN A 4 17.85 -16.86 -6.25
N TYR A 5 16.88 -16.12 -5.71
CA TYR A 5 16.37 -14.88 -6.27
C TYR A 5 16.08 -13.87 -5.13
N PRO A 6 15.99 -12.58 -5.43
CA PRO A 6 15.56 -11.58 -4.46
C PRO A 6 14.15 -11.86 -3.92
N ILE A 7 13.91 -11.59 -2.64
CA ILE A 7 12.55 -11.53 -2.05
C ILE A 7 12.18 -10.06 -1.89
N ILE A 8 11.04 -9.65 -2.46
CA ILE A 8 10.60 -8.26 -2.47
C ILE A 8 9.29 -8.16 -1.68
N SER A 9 9.29 -7.32 -0.64
CA SER A 9 8.06 -6.91 0.02
C SER A 9 7.38 -5.81 -0.80
N ALA A 10 6.17 -6.07 -1.28
CA ALA A 10 5.41 -5.15 -2.11
C ALA A 10 4.59 -4.13 -1.30
N ASP A 11 4.64 -4.23 0.02
CA ASP A 11 3.94 -3.38 0.96
C ASP A 11 4.69 -3.38 2.29
N SER A 12 5.28 -2.26 2.58
CA SER A 12 5.97 -1.95 3.82
C SER A 12 5.76 -0.48 4.12
N HIS A 13 6.04 -0.09 5.35
CA HIS A 13 5.76 1.26 5.80
C HIS A 13 6.97 1.95 6.41
N ILE A 14 6.80 3.23 6.66
CA ILE A 14 7.66 4.02 7.53
C ILE A 14 6.87 4.45 8.76
N ALA A 15 7.56 4.69 9.85
CA ALA A 15 7.06 5.50 10.94
C ALA A 15 7.53 6.92 10.70
N GLU A 16 6.68 7.81 10.20
CA GLU A 16 7.10 9.19 9.91
C GLU A 16 7.71 9.83 11.15
N ALA A 17 8.98 10.24 11.04
CA ALA A 17 9.70 10.89 12.13
C ALA A 17 8.97 12.15 12.59
N PRO A 18 9.12 12.60 13.85
CA PRO A 18 8.43 13.79 14.36
C PRO A 18 8.59 15.04 13.51
N ASN A 19 9.71 15.14 12.78
CA ASN A 19 10.04 16.25 11.91
C ASN A 19 9.77 16.01 10.41
N THR A 20 9.25 14.86 10.02
CA THR A 20 8.98 14.50 8.61
C THR A 20 8.18 15.59 7.89
N TYR A 21 7.11 16.06 8.49
CA TYR A 21 6.29 17.10 7.87
C TYR A 21 6.82 18.51 8.16
N THR A 22 7.17 18.81 9.39
CA THR A 22 7.56 20.17 9.81
C THR A 22 8.79 20.71 9.10
N ASP A 23 9.74 19.84 8.71
CA ASP A 23 10.96 20.24 8.03
C ASP A 23 10.78 20.40 6.51
N TYR A 24 9.82 19.64 5.93
CA TYR A 24 9.64 19.55 4.48
C TYR A 24 8.40 20.31 3.95
N ILE A 25 7.50 20.77 4.82
CA ILE A 25 6.29 21.48 4.43
C ILE A 25 6.59 22.94 4.04
N ASP A 26 5.77 23.52 3.17
CA ASP A 26 5.82 24.96 2.87
C ASP A 26 5.73 25.76 4.18
N PRO A 27 6.60 26.77 4.39
CA PRO A 27 6.71 27.53 5.64
C PRO A 27 5.39 28.09 6.17
N LYS A 28 4.44 28.41 5.28
CA LYS A 28 3.10 28.92 5.68
C LYS A 28 2.26 27.90 6.45
N TRP A 29 2.54 26.59 6.31
CA TRP A 29 1.84 25.51 6.95
C TRP A 29 2.59 24.92 8.17
N ARG A 30 3.82 25.38 8.44
CA ARG A 30 4.71 24.74 9.43
C ARG A 30 4.11 24.65 10.82
N ASP A 31 3.42 25.68 11.28
CA ASP A 31 2.86 25.75 12.64
C ASP A 31 1.67 24.79 12.85
N VAL A 32 1.07 24.32 11.77
CA VAL A 32 -0.08 23.38 11.79
C VAL A 32 0.22 22.05 11.10
N ALA A 33 1.47 21.84 10.70
CA ALA A 33 1.90 20.60 10.05
C ALA A 33 1.59 19.36 10.91
N PRO A 34 1.36 18.17 10.32
CA PRO A 34 1.30 16.95 11.09
C PRO A 34 2.56 16.78 11.95
N HIS A 35 2.40 16.44 13.23
CA HIS A 35 3.52 16.36 14.18
C HIS A 35 3.21 15.40 15.34
N VAL A 36 4.25 15.01 16.08
CA VAL A 36 4.13 14.18 17.27
C VAL A 36 3.91 15.05 18.51
N ILE A 37 2.95 14.64 19.34
CA ILE A 37 2.77 15.17 20.69
C ILE A 37 3.08 14.09 21.73
N GLU A 38 3.75 14.47 22.79
CA GLU A 38 4.00 13.60 23.94
C GLU A 38 2.81 13.66 24.90
N THR A 39 2.37 12.51 25.39
CA THR A 39 1.32 12.41 26.40
C THR A 39 1.72 11.46 27.52
N ASP A 40 1.30 11.74 28.76
CA ASP A 40 1.68 10.91 29.91
C ASP A 40 0.92 9.59 29.96
N ASP A 41 -0.31 9.55 29.44
CA ASP A 41 -1.25 8.45 29.62
C ASP A 41 -1.53 7.63 28.33
N LYS A 42 -1.20 8.17 27.15
CA LYS A 42 -1.53 7.55 25.86
C LYS A 42 -0.30 7.22 24.99
N GLY A 43 0.92 7.50 25.50
CA GLY A 43 2.14 7.42 24.70
C GLY A 43 2.31 8.63 23.77
N ASP A 44 3.17 8.49 22.76
CA ASP A 44 3.35 9.53 21.78
C ASP A 44 2.38 9.34 20.62
N LEU A 45 1.73 10.44 20.23
CA LEU A 45 0.66 10.44 19.25
C LEU A 45 1.03 11.35 18.09
N TYR A 46 0.84 10.87 16.87
CA TYR A 46 0.82 11.74 15.71
C TYR A 46 -0.53 12.45 15.62
N VAL A 47 -0.50 13.77 15.49
CA VAL A 47 -1.69 14.63 15.34
C VAL A 47 -1.65 15.32 13.97
N ILE A 48 -2.83 15.44 13.39
CA ILE A 48 -3.06 16.14 12.12
C ILE A 48 -4.06 17.24 12.43
N ASP A 49 -3.67 18.49 12.22
CA ASP A 49 -4.54 19.63 12.55
C ASP A 49 -5.88 19.51 11.79
N GLY A 50 -6.98 19.89 12.43
CA GLY A 50 -8.32 19.72 11.87
C GLY A 50 -8.91 18.31 11.93
N MET A 51 -8.14 17.28 12.30
CA MET A 51 -8.63 15.91 12.46
C MET A 51 -8.78 15.54 13.94
N LYS A 52 -9.88 14.83 14.26
CA LYS A 52 -10.11 14.30 15.62
C LYS A 52 -9.34 13.01 15.91
N ARG A 53 -8.99 12.28 14.86
CA ARG A 53 -8.27 11.00 14.96
C ARG A 53 -6.79 11.30 15.19
N THR A 54 -6.23 10.69 16.23
CA THR A 54 -4.78 10.63 16.47
C THR A 54 -4.24 9.25 16.12
N ILE A 55 -2.96 9.15 15.85
CA ILE A 55 -2.30 7.90 15.48
C ILE A 55 -1.32 7.54 16.59
N ASN A 56 -1.46 6.35 17.15
CA ASN A 56 -0.60 5.84 18.21
C ASN A 56 0.72 5.33 17.60
N MET A 57 1.82 5.97 17.90
CA MET A 57 3.13 5.60 17.34
C MET A 57 3.57 4.19 17.77
N GLY A 58 3.18 3.74 18.97
CA GLY A 58 3.47 2.41 19.47
C GLY A 58 2.80 1.25 18.69
N LEU A 59 1.86 1.53 17.77
CA LEU A 59 1.30 0.51 16.87
C LEU A 59 1.87 0.62 15.44
N ILE A 60 2.37 1.81 15.07
CA ILE A 60 3.00 2.06 13.76
C ILE A 60 4.38 1.38 13.67
N ALA A 61 5.12 1.31 14.78
CA ALA A 61 6.45 0.71 14.81
C ALA A 61 6.50 -0.37 15.90
N ALA A 62 5.80 -1.47 15.65
CA ALA A 62 5.62 -2.57 16.60
C ALA A 62 6.01 -3.96 16.04
N ALA A 63 6.58 -4.02 14.84
CA ALA A 63 7.05 -5.28 14.25
C ALA A 63 7.94 -6.07 15.21
N GLY A 64 7.77 -7.39 15.25
CA GLY A 64 8.54 -8.29 16.12
C GLY A 64 8.07 -8.36 17.57
N GLN A 65 7.04 -7.61 17.97
CA GLN A 65 6.43 -7.75 19.29
C GLN A 65 5.39 -8.88 19.29
N ALA A 66 5.36 -9.66 20.38
CA ALA A 66 4.27 -10.61 20.58
C ALA A 66 2.94 -9.87 20.78
N PRO A 67 1.80 -10.45 20.38
CA PRO A 67 0.49 -9.78 20.51
C PRO A 67 0.17 -9.27 21.91
N GLU A 68 0.57 -10.02 22.96
CA GLU A 68 0.39 -9.64 24.36
C GLU A 68 1.30 -8.50 24.84
N ASP A 69 2.41 -8.25 24.11
CA ASP A 69 3.40 -7.22 24.44
C ASP A 69 3.17 -5.93 23.64
N LEU A 70 2.23 -5.91 22.70
CA LEU A 70 1.92 -4.73 21.91
C LEU A 70 1.59 -3.53 22.83
N ASN A 71 2.39 -2.47 22.74
CA ASN A 71 2.25 -1.28 23.57
C ASN A 71 1.79 -0.06 22.76
N PRO A 72 0.46 0.18 22.63
CA PRO A 72 -0.03 1.38 21.91
C PRO A 72 0.36 2.69 22.60
N LYS A 73 0.92 2.64 23.82
CA LYS A 73 1.33 3.80 24.61
C LYS A 73 2.85 4.01 24.60
N ALA A 74 3.56 3.35 23.70
CA ALA A 74 5.01 3.52 23.58
C ALA A 74 5.37 4.98 23.27
N LYS A 75 6.51 5.38 23.80
CA LYS A 75 7.14 6.68 23.51
C LYS A 75 8.02 6.58 22.26
N TRP A 76 8.21 7.69 21.55
CA TRP A 76 9.02 7.72 20.34
C TRP A 76 10.40 7.08 20.52
N HIS A 77 11.07 7.39 21.62
CA HIS A 77 12.41 6.88 21.89
C HIS A 77 12.47 5.37 22.20
N GLU A 78 11.32 4.72 22.43
CA GLU A 78 11.19 3.27 22.66
C GLU A 78 10.96 2.50 21.35
N LEU A 79 10.66 3.22 20.24
CA LEU A 79 10.32 2.57 18.97
C LEU A 79 11.57 2.11 18.21
N PRO A 80 11.48 1.01 17.44
CA PRO A 80 12.56 0.55 16.57
C PRO A 80 12.99 1.63 15.58
N ARG A 81 14.29 1.97 15.57
CA ARG A 81 14.84 3.04 14.74
C ARG A 81 14.71 2.79 13.24
N SER A 82 14.71 1.54 12.83
CA SER A 82 14.48 1.12 11.44
C SER A 82 13.13 1.57 10.84
N GLY A 83 12.17 1.97 11.66
CA GLY A 83 10.92 2.56 11.19
C GLY A 83 11.10 3.89 10.47
N TRP A 84 12.18 4.67 10.78
CA TRP A 84 12.41 6.00 10.21
C TRP A 84 13.86 6.31 9.82
N ASP A 85 14.77 5.38 10.05
CA ASP A 85 16.20 5.52 9.70
C ASP A 85 16.56 4.47 8.65
N SER A 86 16.90 4.95 7.45
CA SER A 86 17.11 4.10 6.28
C SER A 86 18.31 3.15 6.41
N GLU A 87 19.36 3.52 7.16
CA GLU A 87 20.50 2.63 7.38
C GLU A 87 20.12 1.44 8.29
N TYR A 88 19.35 1.73 9.36
CA TYR A 88 18.82 0.69 10.24
C TYR A 88 17.78 -0.17 9.52
N ARG A 89 17.01 0.45 8.60
CA ARG A 89 16.04 -0.26 7.77
C ARG A 89 16.68 -1.33 6.91
N LEU A 90 17.80 -1.00 6.25
CA LEU A 90 18.53 -1.96 5.41
C LEU A 90 19.06 -3.16 6.22
N ALA A 91 19.51 -2.92 7.46
CA ALA A 91 19.93 -4.02 8.34
C ALA A 91 18.77 -4.94 8.76
N ASP A 92 17.58 -4.35 9.01
CA ASP A 92 16.39 -5.15 9.35
C ASP A 92 15.79 -5.87 8.13
N GLN A 93 15.91 -5.31 6.91
CA GLN A 93 15.62 -6.06 5.68
C GLN A 93 16.55 -7.30 5.57
N ASP A 94 17.86 -7.12 5.76
CA ASP A 94 18.82 -8.21 5.71
C ASP A 94 18.47 -9.29 6.75
N ARG A 95 18.14 -8.89 7.97
CA ARG A 95 17.76 -9.80 9.06
C ARG A 95 16.52 -10.64 8.71
N ASP A 96 15.54 -10.05 8.03
CA ASP A 96 14.31 -10.73 7.61
C ASP A 96 14.47 -11.49 6.27
N GLY A 97 15.64 -11.40 5.63
CA GLY A 97 15.89 -12.02 4.33
C GLY A 97 15.15 -11.35 3.17
N VAL A 98 14.77 -10.07 3.33
CA VAL A 98 14.07 -9.25 2.32
C VAL A 98 15.06 -8.41 1.54
N SER A 99 15.02 -8.50 0.22
CA SER A 99 15.98 -7.86 -0.68
C SER A 99 15.65 -6.40 -0.98
N ALA A 100 14.36 -6.08 -1.06
CA ALA A 100 13.85 -4.72 -1.30
C ALA A 100 12.42 -4.58 -0.77
N GLU A 101 12.01 -3.34 -0.50
CA GLU A 101 10.68 -3.02 0.00
C GLU A 101 10.07 -1.86 -0.76
N VAL A 102 8.81 -2.01 -1.14
CA VAL A 102 7.94 -0.92 -1.62
C VAL A 102 7.34 -0.23 -0.39
N ILE A 103 7.60 1.06 -0.24
CA ILE A 103 7.40 1.77 1.02
C ILE A 103 6.27 2.79 0.92
N TYR A 104 5.23 2.57 1.71
CA TYR A 104 4.05 3.41 1.86
C TYR A 104 4.15 4.30 3.12
N PRO A 105 3.40 5.41 3.18
CA PRO A 105 3.26 6.20 4.40
C PRO A 105 2.34 5.49 5.41
N SER A 106 2.54 5.74 6.70
CA SER A 106 1.60 5.34 7.76
C SER A 106 0.64 6.47 8.14
N VAL A 107 1.17 7.63 8.50
CA VAL A 107 0.38 8.84 8.81
C VAL A 107 -0.38 9.32 7.57
N GLY A 108 0.27 9.22 6.41
CA GLY A 108 -0.30 9.63 5.13
C GLY A 108 -1.57 8.90 4.74
N MET A 109 -1.79 7.64 5.17
CA MET A 109 -3.07 6.94 4.97
C MET A 109 -4.23 7.68 5.63
N VAL A 110 -4.03 8.12 6.87
CA VAL A 110 -5.06 8.87 7.63
C VAL A 110 -5.24 10.26 7.04
N LEU A 111 -4.17 10.89 6.59
CA LEU A 111 -4.16 12.21 5.94
C LEU A 111 -5.03 12.25 4.67
N CYS A 112 -5.18 11.14 3.95
CA CYS A 112 -6.10 11.03 2.80
C CYS A 112 -7.52 11.48 3.13
N ASN A 113 -7.94 11.35 4.38
CA ASN A 113 -9.28 11.69 4.87
C ASN A 113 -9.42 13.14 5.34
N HIS A 114 -8.37 13.96 5.27
CA HIS A 114 -8.42 15.36 5.69
C HIS A 114 -9.39 16.17 4.80
N PRO A 115 -10.30 16.99 5.39
CA PRO A 115 -11.32 17.69 4.62
C PRO A 115 -10.78 18.89 3.82
N ASP A 116 -9.68 19.51 4.26
CA ASP A 116 -9.04 20.65 3.59
C ASP A 116 -8.05 20.13 2.54
N GLY A 117 -8.36 20.39 1.26
CA GLY A 117 -7.54 19.96 0.13
C GLY A 117 -6.18 20.65 0.04
N ASP A 118 -6.07 21.92 0.46
CA ASP A 118 -4.82 22.67 0.42
C ASP A 118 -3.86 22.18 1.51
N TYR A 119 -4.37 21.97 2.72
CA TYR A 119 -3.62 21.37 3.82
C TYR A 119 -3.13 19.96 3.46
N LYS A 120 -4.03 19.16 2.91
CA LYS A 120 -3.72 17.80 2.46
C LYS A 120 -2.59 17.81 1.43
N LYS A 121 -2.69 18.70 0.41
CA LYS A 121 -1.64 18.84 -0.60
C LYS A 121 -0.30 19.22 0.02
N ALA A 122 -0.26 20.26 0.84
CA ALA A 122 0.97 20.70 1.47
C ALA A 122 1.65 19.61 2.30
N SER A 123 0.84 18.83 3.04
CA SER A 123 1.35 17.74 3.86
C SER A 123 1.83 16.55 3.01
N MET A 124 1.09 16.16 1.95
CA MET A 124 1.51 15.09 1.04
C MET A 124 2.76 15.47 0.25
N ASP A 125 2.89 16.71 -0.21
CA ASP A 125 4.11 17.21 -0.85
C ASP A 125 5.32 17.17 0.10
N ALA A 126 5.11 17.44 1.39
CA ALA A 126 6.16 17.33 2.40
C ALA A 126 6.62 15.87 2.57
N TYR A 127 5.66 14.94 2.68
CA TYR A 127 5.95 13.51 2.70
C TYR A 127 6.72 13.07 1.44
N ASN A 128 6.26 13.46 0.26
CA ASN A 128 6.87 13.07 -1.01
C ASN A 128 8.35 13.50 -1.10
N ARG A 129 8.66 14.70 -0.61
CA ARG A 129 10.06 15.18 -0.51
C ARG A 129 10.86 14.37 0.49
N TRP A 130 10.30 14.15 1.67
CA TRP A 130 10.96 13.41 2.74
C TRP A 130 11.25 11.94 2.35
N ILE A 131 10.26 11.23 1.77
CA ILE A 131 10.47 9.83 1.39
C ILE A 131 11.48 9.69 0.24
N THR A 132 11.57 10.69 -0.64
CA THR A 132 12.60 10.72 -1.69
C THR A 132 13.99 10.78 -1.08
N ASP A 133 14.19 11.63 -0.07
CA ASP A 133 15.45 11.74 0.66
C ASP A 133 15.76 10.46 1.45
N TYR A 134 14.76 9.92 2.16
CA TYR A 134 14.89 8.67 2.90
C TYR A 134 15.33 7.50 2.02
N CYS A 135 14.70 7.31 0.87
CA CYS A 135 15.03 6.23 -0.06
C CYS A 135 16.34 6.48 -0.84
N SER A 136 16.89 7.70 -0.82
CA SER A 136 18.10 8.05 -1.57
C SER A 136 19.36 7.30 -1.14
N VAL A 137 19.37 6.76 0.09
CA VAL A 137 20.47 5.94 0.64
C VAL A 137 20.68 4.66 -0.16
N ASN A 138 19.59 4.02 -0.60
CA ASN A 138 19.65 2.86 -1.49
C ASN A 138 18.36 2.75 -2.32
N LYS A 139 18.34 3.38 -3.48
CA LYS A 139 17.18 3.47 -4.38
C LYS A 139 16.78 2.15 -5.03
N ASP A 140 17.63 1.15 -4.96
CA ASP A 140 17.34 -0.19 -5.49
C ASP A 140 16.57 -1.02 -4.45
N ARG A 141 16.81 -0.80 -3.17
CA ARG A 141 16.23 -1.57 -2.08
C ARG A 141 15.09 -0.86 -1.33
N LEU A 142 15.07 0.47 -1.32
CA LEU A 142 14.05 1.32 -0.69
C LEU A 142 13.25 2.03 -1.79
N LEU A 143 12.02 1.56 -2.05
CA LEU A 143 11.24 1.94 -3.21
C LEU A 143 10.07 2.83 -2.79
N ALA A 144 10.20 4.13 -2.97
CA ALA A 144 9.22 5.12 -2.53
C ALA A 144 7.90 5.03 -3.30
N ILE A 145 6.78 5.04 -2.58
CA ILE A 145 5.44 5.33 -3.09
C ILE A 145 5.06 6.75 -2.70
N GLY A 146 4.71 7.56 -3.70
CA GLY A 146 4.26 8.93 -3.48
C GLY A 146 2.78 9.01 -3.11
N GLN A 147 2.33 10.19 -2.72
CA GLN A 147 0.93 10.50 -2.42
C GLN A 147 0.42 11.66 -3.25
N THR A 148 -0.86 11.61 -3.61
CA THR A 148 -1.59 12.71 -4.24
C THR A 148 -2.86 13.04 -3.45
N PRO A 149 -3.20 14.31 -3.23
CA PRO A 149 -4.50 14.73 -2.68
C PRO A 149 -5.64 14.58 -3.70
N LEU A 150 -5.29 14.51 -4.98
CA LEU A 150 -6.21 14.42 -6.13
C LEU A 150 -7.32 15.46 -6.09
N ARG A 151 -6.98 16.74 -6.15
CA ARG A 151 -7.94 17.85 -6.11
C ARG A 151 -8.60 18.11 -7.46
N THR A 152 -7.83 18.01 -8.54
CA THR A 152 -8.31 18.05 -9.94
C THR A 152 -7.55 17.04 -10.79
N VAL A 153 -8.06 16.77 -11.98
CA VAL A 153 -7.40 15.88 -12.96
C VAL A 153 -6.06 16.46 -13.39
N GLU A 154 -6.02 17.74 -13.70
CA GLU A 154 -4.81 18.44 -14.19
C GLU A 154 -3.71 18.45 -13.13
N GLU A 155 -4.06 18.74 -11.87
CA GLU A 155 -3.10 18.69 -10.77
C GLU A 155 -2.62 17.26 -10.55
N GLY A 156 -3.51 16.28 -10.56
CA GLY A 156 -3.14 14.87 -10.43
C GLY A 156 -2.14 14.42 -11.49
N ILE A 157 -2.34 14.81 -12.76
CA ILE A 157 -1.40 14.50 -13.84
C ILE A 157 -0.03 15.12 -13.57
N ALA A 158 0.02 16.40 -13.20
CA ALA A 158 1.29 17.08 -12.89
C ALA A 158 2.01 16.43 -11.70
N GLU A 159 1.27 15.98 -10.68
CA GLU A 159 1.81 15.27 -9.53
C GLU A 159 2.37 13.90 -9.91
N LEU A 160 1.71 13.13 -10.79
CA LEU A 160 2.23 11.87 -11.33
C LEU A 160 3.56 12.10 -12.09
N GLU A 161 3.63 13.12 -12.94
CA GLU A 161 4.83 13.48 -13.69
C GLU A 161 5.98 13.86 -12.75
N GLU A 162 5.72 14.65 -11.72
CA GLU A 162 6.71 15.04 -10.70
C GLU A 162 7.23 13.80 -9.96
N MET A 163 6.35 12.93 -9.44
CA MET A 163 6.72 11.70 -8.73
C MET A 163 7.56 10.78 -9.61
N LYS A 164 7.21 10.60 -10.89
CA LYS A 164 8.01 9.82 -11.83
C LYS A 164 9.40 10.43 -12.03
N SER A 165 9.48 11.77 -12.14
CA SER A 165 10.74 12.48 -12.38
C SER A 165 11.76 12.33 -11.25
N VAL A 166 11.29 12.19 -10.00
CA VAL A 166 12.14 11.99 -8.81
C VAL A 166 12.39 10.51 -8.51
N GLY A 167 11.83 9.60 -9.31
CA GLY A 167 12.12 8.16 -9.24
C GLY A 167 11.20 7.36 -8.31
N MET A 168 10.04 7.90 -7.94
CA MET A 168 9.02 7.11 -7.23
C MET A 168 8.51 5.96 -8.09
N ARG A 169 8.15 4.86 -7.46
CA ARG A 169 7.80 3.61 -8.13
C ARG A 169 6.30 3.41 -8.33
N GLY A 170 5.47 4.20 -7.69
CA GLY A 170 4.01 4.18 -7.77
C GLY A 170 3.40 5.30 -6.96
N VAL A 171 2.08 5.36 -6.94
CA VAL A 171 1.33 6.43 -6.26
C VAL A 171 0.20 5.87 -5.43
N MET A 172 0.15 6.25 -4.15
CA MET A 172 -0.98 5.96 -3.28
C MET A 172 -2.08 7.00 -3.50
N MET A 173 -3.23 6.53 -3.95
CA MET A 173 -4.43 7.31 -4.21
C MET A 173 -5.25 7.48 -2.92
N PRO A 174 -5.95 8.61 -2.73
CA PRO A 174 -6.94 8.69 -1.67
C PRO A 174 -8.09 7.71 -1.95
N GLY A 175 -8.66 7.13 -0.90
CA GLY A 175 -9.76 6.18 -1.06
C GLY A 175 -11.06 6.81 -1.57
N ASN A 176 -11.21 8.13 -1.40
CA ASN A 176 -12.27 8.92 -1.98
C ASN A 176 -11.66 10.10 -2.74
N PRO A 177 -12.06 10.35 -3.99
CA PRO A 177 -11.59 11.52 -4.73
C PRO A 177 -12.04 12.83 -4.05
N GLY A 178 -11.29 13.90 -4.29
CA GLY A 178 -11.59 15.24 -3.75
C GLY A 178 -12.73 15.97 -4.46
N THR A 179 -13.51 15.27 -5.28
CA THR A 179 -14.60 15.79 -6.13
C THR A 179 -15.93 15.13 -5.78
N ASP A 180 -17.02 15.64 -6.39
CA ASP A 180 -18.37 15.05 -6.28
C ASP A 180 -18.55 13.79 -7.14
N PHE A 181 -17.56 13.45 -7.99
CA PHE A 181 -17.56 12.30 -8.88
C PHE A 181 -16.62 11.21 -8.34
N ASP A 182 -17.04 9.95 -8.40
CA ASP A 182 -16.22 8.82 -7.98
C ASP A 182 -15.26 8.36 -9.10
N TYR A 183 -14.41 7.41 -8.84
CA TYR A 183 -13.33 6.93 -9.71
C TYR A 183 -13.79 6.27 -11.00
N ASP A 184 -15.08 5.89 -11.12
CA ASP A 184 -15.68 5.36 -12.34
C ASP A 184 -16.04 6.42 -13.38
N ASP A 185 -16.09 7.70 -12.98
CA ASP A 185 -16.47 8.78 -13.89
C ASP A 185 -15.40 9.00 -14.99
N PRO A 186 -15.80 9.09 -16.28
CA PRO A 186 -14.86 9.30 -17.39
C PRO A 186 -14.00 10.57 -17.31
N GLN A 187 -14.34 11.54 -16.45
CA GLN A 187 -13.48 12.70 -16.23
C GLN A 187 -12.06 12.31 -15.77
N TRP A 188 -11.92 11.13 -15.12
CA TRP A 188 -10.64 10.62 -14.65
C TRP A 188 -9.82 9.93 -15.74
N ASP A 189 -10.39 9.63 -16.92
CA ASP A 189 -9.69 8.91 -17.99
C ASP A 189 -8.36 9.58 -18.39
N PRO A 190 -8.21 10.93 -18.47
CA PRO A 190 -6.91 11.55 -18.73
C PRO A 190 -5.85 11.25 -17.64
N LEU A 191 -6.24 11.16 -16.37
CA LEU A 191 -5.34 10.79 -15.27
C LEU A 191 -4.92 9.32 -15.39
N TRP A 192 -5.88 8.43 -15.71
CA TRP A 192 -5.58 7.01 -15.92
C TRP A 192 -4.62 6.83 -17.10
N GLN A 193 -4.82 7.56 -18.19
CA GLN A 193 -3.92 7.51 -19.33
C GLN A 193 -2.53 8.04 -18.98
N ALA A 194 -2.41 9.12 -18.20
CA ALA A 194 -1.12 9.63 -17.73
C ALA A 194 -0.38 8.59 -16.89
N ALA A 195 -1.07 7.87 -16.00
CA ALA A 195 -0.47 6.79 -15.23
C ALA A 195 0.04 5.65 -16.13
N VAL A 196 -0.70 5.31 -17.19
CA VAL A 196 -0.28 4.32 -18.21
C VAL A 196 0.95 4.79 -18.96
N ASP A 197 0.97 6.03 -19.45
CA ASP A 197 2.05 6.59 -20.25
C ASP A 197 3.36 6.74 -19.43
N LEU A 198 3.23 7.02 -18.15
CA LEU A 198 4.34 7.11 -17.19
C LEU A 198 4.79 5.74 -16.66
N ASP A 199 4.05 4.68 -16.97
CA ASP A 199 4.26 3.36 -16.36
C ASP A 199 4.35 3.44 -14.81
N LEU A 200 3.33 4.08 -14.21
CA LEU A 200 3.17 4.22 -12.76
C LEU A 200 1.95 3.45 -12.29
N PRO A 201 2.09 2.39 -11.47
CA PRO A 201 0.97 1.74 -10.84
C PRO A 201 0.30 2.68 -9.81
N LEU A 202 -1.03 2.66 -9.80
CA LEU A 202 -1.84 3.40 -8.84
C LEU A 202 -2.33 2.45 -7.75
N SER A 203 -2.14 2.80 -6.49
CA SER A 203 -2.46 1.93 -5.36
C SER A 203 -3.52 2.54 -4.45
N TRP A 204 -4.45 1.70 -4.01
CA TRP A 204 -5.41 2.02 -2.95
C TRP A 204 -5.09 1.17 -1.73
N HIS A 205 -4.65 1.86 -0.71
CA HIS A 205 -4.29 1.28 0.58
C HIS A 205 -5.49 1.25 1.52
N ILE A 206 -5.54 0.30 2.45
CA ILE A 206 -6.54 0.35 3.53
C ILE A 206 -6.43 1.69 4.29
N LEU A 207 -7.44 2.05 5.06
CA LEU A 207 -7.51 3.28 5.86
C LEU A 207 -7.57 4.61 5.09
N THR A 208 -7.46 4.60 3.75
CA THR A 208 -7.49 5.83 2.94
C THR A 208 -8.91 6.31 2.62
N THR A 209 -9.95 5.52 2.90
CA THR A 209 -11.36 5.91 2.71
C THR A 209 -11.97 6.54 3.95
N ARG A 210 -12.95 7.45 3.77
CA ARG A 210 -13.71 8.07 4.87
C ARG A 210 -14.56 7.07 5.65
N GLU A 211 -14.96 5.99 5.04
CA GLU A 211 -15.74 4.88 5.61
C GLU A 211 -14.88 3.98 6.48
N SER A 212 -13.57 3.96 6.24
CA SER A 212 -12.64 3.21 7.07
C SER A 212 -12.71 3.68 8.51
N GLY A 213 -12.91 2.74 9.43
CA GLY A 213 -12.99 3.07 10.84
C GLY A 213 -14.38 3.44 11.36
N ARG A 214 -15.45 3.21 10.58
CA ARG A 214 -16.84 3.21 11.09
C ARG A 214 -17.28 1.78 11.40
N PRO A 215 -16.77 1.16 12.48
CA PRO A 215 -17.08 -0.23 12.80
C PRO A 215 -18.55 -0.35 13.22
N ARG A 216 -19.16 -1.45 12.80
CA ARG A 216 -20.47 -1.86 13.33
C ARG A 216 -20.25 -2.97 14.37
N GLY A 217 -20.76 -2.77 15.57
CA GLY A 217 -20.64 -3.74 16.66
C GLY A 217 -19.28 -3.69 17.38
N PRO A 218 -18.74 -4.83 17.80
CA PRO A 218 -17.47 -4.89 18.55
C PRO A 218 -16.29 -4.26 17.79
N LYS A 219 -15.35 -3.65 18.53
CA LYS A 219 -14.21 -2.92 17.97
C LYS A 219 -13.39 -3.77 16.98
N ALA A 220 -13.17 -5.05 17.28
CA ALA A 220 -12.43 -5.95 16.38
C ALA A 220 -13.02 -6.07 14.96
N ASN A 221 -14.35 -5.83 14.79
CA ASN A 221 -14.98 -5.84 13.48
C ASN A 221 -14.54 -4.67 12.58
N SER A 222 -13.82 -3.67 13.12
CA SER A 222 -13.25 -2.58 12.30
C SER A 222 -12.22 -3.09 11.31
N PHE A 223 -11.45 -4.11 11.64
CA PHE A 223 -10.49 -4.74 10.71
C PHE A 223 -11.17 -5.28 9.44
N MET A 224 -12.41 -5.81 9.57
CA MET A 224 -13.19 -6.23 8.40
C MET A 224 -13.73 -5.05 7.60
N THR A 225 -13.94 -3.89 8.23
CA THR A 225 -14.43 -2.69 7.55
C THR A 225 -13.37 -2.08 6.63
N ILE A 226 -12.12 -2.06 7.04
CA ILE A 226 -11.03 -1.51 6.24
C ILE A 226 -10.80 -2.34 4.97
N ILE A 227 -10.85 -3.67 5.05
CA ILE A 227 -10.76 -4.57 3.89
C ILE A 227 -11.92 -4.35 2.92
N ARG A 228 -13.16 -4.23 3.43
CA ARG A 228 -14.34 -3.98 2.58
C ARG A 228 -14.26 -2.67 1.81
N ALA A 229 -13.65 -1.64 2.39
CA ALA A 229 -13.48 -0.36 1.70
C ALA A 229 -12.64 -0.51 0.42
N ASN A 230 -11.57 -1.30 0.46
CA ASN A 230 -10.76 -1.58 -0.72
C ASN A 230 -11.52 -2.44 -1.75
N GLN A 231 -12.31 -3.42 -1.29
CA GLN A 231 -13.16 -4.21 -2.18
C GLN A 231 -14.16 -3.32 -2.94
N ASP A 232 -14.76 -2.35 -2.27
CA ASP A 232 -15.70 -1.41 -2.89
C ASP A 232 -15.03 -0.57 -3.98
N ILE A 233 -13.80 -0.08 -3.74
CA ILE A 233 -13.02 0.66 -4.75
C ILE A 233 -12.72 -0.23 -5.96
N MET A 234 -12.24 -1.45 -5.75
CA MET A 234 -11.97 -2.39 -6.85
C MET A 234 -13.24 -2.68 -7.65
N GLY A 235 -14.37 -2.82 -6.98
CA GLY A 235 -15.70 -2.96 -7.60
C GLY A 235 -16.07 -1.74 -8.44
N THR A 236 -15.88 -0.53 -7.92
CA THR A 236 -16.14 0.74 -8.62
C THR A 236 -15.33 0.82 -9.92
N LEU A 237 -14.03 0.54 -9.88
CA LEU A 237 -13.17 0.58 -11.06
C LEU A 237 -13.58 -0.45 -12.13
N VAL A 238 -13.89 -1.68 -11.71
CA VAL A 238 -14.28 -2.75 -12.66
C VAL A 238 -15.65 -2.48 -13.26
N PHE A 239 -16.69 -2.28 -12.44
CA PHE A 239 -18.06 -2.09 -12.91
C PHE A 239 -18.29 -0.75 -13.61
N GLY A 240 -17.52 0.27 -13.23
CA GLY A 240 -17.50 1.57 -13.89
C GLY A 240 -16.79 1.58 -15.25
N GLY A 241 -16.23 0.44 -15.69
CA GLY A 241 -15.61 0.29 -17.01
C GLY A 241 -14.28 1.04 -17.17
N VAL A 242 -13.61 1.37 -16.05
CA VAL A 242 -12.33 2.09 -16.08
C VAL A 242 -11.28 1.34 -16.88
N PHE A 243 -11.16 0.03 -16.67
CA PHE A 243 -10.21 -0.83 -17.39
C PHE A 243 -10.61 -1.09 -18.85
N GLU A 244 -11.90 -1.02 -19.16
CA GLU A 244 -12.39 -1.07 -20.55
C GLU A 244 -11.88 0.13 -21.34
N ARG A 245 -11.96 1.34 -20.74
CA ARG A 245 -11.52 2.59 -21.35
C ARG A 245 -10.00 2.78 -21.31
N ASN A 246 -9.34 2.19 -20.30
CA ASN A 246 -7.91 2.37 -20.04
C ASN A 246 -7.19 1.01 -19.91
N PRO A 247 -7.01 0.25 -21.00
CA PRO A 247 -6.57 -1.15 -20.97
C PRO A 247 -5.11 -1.37 -20.49
N GLY A 248 -4.31 -0.32 -20.38
CA GLY A 248 -2.94 -0.38 -19.84
C GLY A 248 -2.83 -0.08 -18.34
N LEU A 249 -3.93 0.35 -17.69
CA LEU A 249 -3.90 0.79 -16.30
C LEU A 249 -3.59 -0.37 -15.34
N LYS A 250 -2.60 -0.15 -14.46
CA LYS A 250 -2.19 -1.08 -13.40
C LYS A 250 -2.64 -0.54 -12.04
N VAL A 251 -3.42 -1.34 -11.32
CA VAL A 251 -3.98 -0.98 -10.03
C VAL A 251 -3.50 -1.95 -8.95
N VAL A 252 -3.16 -1.44 -7.77
CA VAL A 252 -2.76 -2.26 -6.62
C VAL A 252 -3.78 -2.08 -5.49
N CYS A 253 -4.39 -3.17 -5.06
CA CYS A 253 -5.20 -3.26 -3.84
C CYS A 253 -4.27 -3.62 -2.69
N VAL A 254 -3.99 -2.68 -1.80
CA VAL A 254 -2.89 -2.78 -0.84
C VAL A 254 -3.39 -3.07 0.56
N GLU A 255 -2.73 -4.00 1.24
CA GLU A 255 -2.99 -4.43 2.64
C GLU A 255 -4.42 -4.91 2.91
N ALA A 256 -5.09 -5.42 1.88
CA ALA A 256 -6.45 -5.94 2.02
C ALA A 256 -6.50 -7.48 1.98
N ASP A 257 -5.37 -8.15 2.07
CA ASP A 257 -5.21 -9.57 1.81
C ASP A 257 -5.66 -9.99 0.39
N ALA A 258 -5.55 -11.27 0.06
CA ALA A 258 -5.90 -11.79 -1.26
C ALA A 258 -6.75 -13.08 -1.22
N GLY A 259 -6.90 -13.69 -0.06
CA GLY A 259 -7.71 -14.92 0.08
C GLY A 259 -9.19 -14.75 -0.25
N TRP A 260 -9.71 -13.52 -0.23
CA TRP A 260 -11.09 -13.19 -0.61
C TRP A 260 -11.29 -13.06 -2.14
N VAL A 261 -10.24 -12.84 -2.91
CA VAL A 261 -10.29 -12.50 -4.35
C VAL A 261 -11.05 -13.52 -5.19
N PRO A 262 -10.86 -14.85 -5.05
CA PRO A 262 -11.60 -15.83 -5.85
C PRO A 262 -13.11 -15.75 -5.67
N HIS A 263 -13.56 -15.58 -4.42
CA HIS A 263 -14.99 -15.43 -4.13
C HIS A 263 -15.55 -14.12 -4.67
N TYR A 264 -14.79 -13.03 -4.54
CA TYR A 264 -15.19 -11.71 -5.02
C TYR A 264 -15.37 -11.71 -6.54
N MET A 265 -14.39 -12.23 -7.30
CA MET A 265 -14.48 -12.40 -8.75
C MET A 265 -15.69 -13.23 -9.18
N TYR A 266 -15.94 -14.35 -8.50
CA TYR A 266 -17.15 -15.14 -8.72
C TYR A 266 -18.42 -14.31 -8.51
N ARG A 267 -18.50 -13.54 -7.42
CA ARG A 267 -19.66 -12.70 -7.11
C ARG A 267 -19.86 -11.58 -8.11
N MET A 268 -18.79 -10.96 -8.59
CA MET A 268 -18.85 -9.95 -9.64
C MET A 268 -19.46 -10.51 -10.92
N ASP A 269 -18.95 -11.64 -11.41
CA ASP A 269 -19.47 -12.29 -12.62
C ASP A 269 -20.92 -12.73 -12.47
N HIS A 270 -21.26 -13.28 -11.30
CA HIS A 270 -22.63 -13.71 -11.01
C HIS A 270 -23.59 -12.51 -11.04
N ALA A 271 -23.23 -11.43 -10.37
CA ALA A 271 -24.02 -10.20 -10.33
C ALA A 271 -24.22 -9.64 -11.74
N TYR A 272 -23.11 -9.50 -12.50
CA TYR A 272 -23.15 -8.99 -13.87
C TYR A 272 -24.03 -9.84 -14.80
N LYS A 273 -23.85 -11.16 -14.83
CA LYS A 273 -24.63 -12.08 -15.64
C LYS A 273 -26.12 -12.01 -15.33
N ARG A 274 -26.50 -11.81 -14.08
CA ARG A 274 -27.90 -11.80 -13.62
C ARG A 274 -28.59 -10.47 -13.79
N HIS A 275 -27.83 -9.35 -13.64
CA HIS A 275 -28.42 -8.03 -13.43
C HIS A 275 -28.05 -6.98 -14.49
N ARG A 276 -27.06 -7.24 -15.40
CA ARG A 276 -26.64 -6.25 -16.40
C ARG A 276 -27.75 -5.62 -17.23
N TYR A 277 -28.85 -6.35 -17.44
CA TYR A 277 -29.99 -5.88 -18.20
C TYR A 277 -30.83 -4.80 -17.51
N TRP A 278 -30.56 -4.54 -16.25
CA TRP A 278 -31.18 -3.45 -15.49
C TRP A 278 -30.28 -2.20 -15.45
N LEU A 279 -29.03 -2.35 -15.88
CA LEU A 279 -28.08 -1.25 -15.86
C LEU A 279 -28.47 -0.19 -16.88
N PRO A 280 -28.15 1.09 -16.62
CA PRO A 280 -28.29 2.14 -17.63
C PRO A 280 -27.51 1.76 -18.89
N PRO A 281 -28.01 2.18 -20.08
CA PRO A 281 -27.26 2.01 -21.33
C PRO A 281 -25.86 2.64 -21.23
N GLY A 282 -24.84 1.94 -21.76
CA GLY A 282 -23.46 2.40 -21.76
C GLY A 282 -22.63 1.92 -20.54
N GLN A 283 -23.21 1.10 -19.67
CA GLN A 283 -22.50 0.43 -18.58
C GLN A 283 -22.20 -1.04 -18.89
N GLU A 284 -22.35 -1.44 -20.16
CA GLU A 284 -22.01 -2.79 -20.58
C GLU A 284 -20.50 -2.95 -20.71
N LEU A 285 -19.98 -4.04 -20.15
CA LEU A 285 -18.59 -4.46 -20.28
C LEU A 285 -18.43 -5.45 -21.42
N SER A 286 -17.35 -5.38 -22.18
CA SER A 286 -17.07 -6.32 -23.29
C SER A 286 -16.61 -7.68 -22.80
N LYS A 287 -16.04 -7.75 -21.59
CA LYS A 287 -15.59 -8.95 -20.91
C LYS A 287 -16.36 -9.16 -19.59
N LEU A 288 -16.14 -10.30 -18.95
CA LEU A 288 -16.64 -10.52 -17.58
C LEU A 288 -15.84 -9.67 -16.57
N PRO A 289 -16.48 -9.19 -15.49
CA PRO A 289 -15.79 -8.44 -14.44
C PRO A 289 -14.53 -9.11 -13.91
N SER A 290 -14.55 -10.43 -13.73
CA SER A 290 -13.39 -11.19 -13.27
C SER A 290 -12.22 -11.17 -14.23
N GLU A 291 -12.42 -10.97 -15.53
CA GLU A 291 -11.35 -10.87 -16.52
C GLU A 291 -10.59 -9.55 -16.34
N TYR A 292 -11.29 -8.43 -16.12
CA TYR A 292 -10.65 -7.15 -15.79
C TYR A 292 -9.89 -7.22 -14.47
N PHE A 293 -10.48 -7.83 -13.45
CA PHE A 293 -9.80 -8.01 -12.16
C PHE A 293 -8.49 -8.78 -12.34
N ARG A 294 -8.52 -9.90 -13.07
CA ARG A 294 -7.34 -10.74 -13.33
C ARG A 294 -6.25 -10.06 -14.16
N ASP A 295 -6.66 -9.15 -15.07
CA ASP A 295 -5.72 -8.51 -15.98
C ASP A 295 -5.04 -7.29 -15.34
N HIS A 296 -5.76 -6.49 -14.52
CA HIS A 296 -5.37 -5.15 -14.12
C HIS A 296 -5.10 -4.97 -12.63
N ILE A 297 -5.69 -5.81 -11.75
CA ILE A 297 -5.63 -5.60 -10.31
C ILE A 297 -4.61 -6.53 -9.67
N TYR A 298 -3.58 -5.94 -9.09
CA TYR A 298 -2.61 -6.58 -8.23
C TYR A 298 -3.12 -6.51 -6.78
N THR A 299 -2.81 -7.52 -5.96
CA THR A 299 -3.19 -7.54 -4.54
C THR A 299 -1.98 -7.85 -3.69
N THR A 300 -1.69 -7.00 -2.69
CA THR A 300 -0.70 -7.33 -1.67
C THR A 300 -1.35 -8.13 -0.54
N PHE A 301 -0.58 -9.00 0.07
CA PHE A 301 -0.99 -9.81 1.21
C PHE A 301 0.23 -10.22 2.05
N GLN A 302 0.02 -10.42 3.35
CA GLN A 302 1.08 -10.70 4.31
C GLN A 302 1.04 -12.16 4.78
N ASP A 303 0.43 -12.42 5.94
CA ASP A 303 0.22 -13.74 6.56
C ASP A 303 -1.11 -14.39 6.09
N ASP A 304 -1.46 -14.21 4.83
CA ASP A 304 -2.68 -14.77 4.24
C ASP A 304 -2.40 -16.16 3.64
N TRP A 305 -2.38 -17.19 4.49
CA TRP A 305 -2.20 -18.58 4.03
C TRP A 305 -3.27 -19.01 3.02
N ILE A 306 -4.48 -18.38 3.05
CA ILE A 306 -5.54 -18.66 2.09
C ILE A 306 -5.15 -18.19 0.69
N ALA A 307 -4.54 -17.00 0.56
CA ALA A 307 -4.05 -16.49 -0.71
C ALA A 307 -3.09 -17.50 -1.37
N PHE A 308 -2.13 -18.04 -0.61
CA PHE A 308 -1.23 -19.08 -1.11
C PHE A 308 -1.98 -20.34 -1.55
N LYS A 309 -3.02 -20.77 -0.84
CA LYS A 309 -3.83 -21.97 -1.20
C LYS A 309 -4.71 -21.76 -2.42
N MET A 310 -5.05 -20.52 -2.75
CA MET A 310 -6.01 -20.20 -3.80
C MET A 310 -5.36 -19.72 -5.11
N VAL A 311 -4.05 -19.86 -5.27
CA VAL A 311 -3.27 -19.37 -6.43
C VAL A 311 -3.81 -19.87 -7.77
N ASP A 312 -4.34 -21.09 -7.83
CA ASP A 312 -4.92 -21.68 -9.05
C ASP A 312 -6.30 -21.09 -9.42
N HIS A 313 -6.92 -20.35 -8.50
CA HIS A 313 -8.23 -19.71 -8.69
C HIS A 313 -8.16 -18.23 -9.03
N VAL A 314 -6.93 -17.68 -9.06
CA VAL A 314 -6.63 -16.27 -9.38
C VAL A 314 -5.57 -16.21 -10.48
N ASN A 315 -5.19 -15.03 -10.90
CA ASN A 315 -3.97 -14.83 -11.68
C ASN A 315 -2.80 -14.64 -10.71
N HIS A 316 -1.99 -15.68 -10.47
CA HIS A 316 -0.87 -15.60 -9.54
C HIS A 316 0.16 -14.52 -9.92
N LYS A 317 0.19 -14.08 -11.19
CA LYS A 317 1.01 -12.95 -11.65
C LYS A 317 0.48 -11.57 -11.20
N ARG A 318 -0.60 -11.54 -10.42
CA ARG A 318 -1.15 -10.35 -9.79
C ARG A 318 -1.14 -10.43 -8.26
N LEU A 319 -0.53 -11.50 -7.71
CA LEU A 319 -0.30 -11.65 -6.28
C LEU A 319 1.07 -11.12 -5.90
N LEU A 320 1.14 -10.31 -4.86
CA LEU A 320 2.35 -9.65 -4.37
C LEU A 320 2.46 -9.93 -2.87
N TRP A 321 3.47 -10.69 -2.47
CA TRP A 321 3.74 -10.87 -1.04
C TRP A 321 4.33 -9.61 -0.42
N ALA A 322 4.06 -9.39 0.87
CA ALA A 322 4.51 -8.26 1.65
C ALA A 322 4.80 -8.66 3.10
N ASN A 323 5.66 -7.91 3.81
CA ASN A 323 5.93 -8.12 5.23
C ASN A 323 5.31 -7.06 6.14
N ASP A 324 4.76 -5.98 5.60
CA ASP A 324 4.13 -4.88 6.33
C ASP A 324 5.01 -4.25 7.43
N PHE A 325 6.32 -4.31 7.29
CA PHE A 325 7.23 -3.71 8.27
C PHE A 325 7.10 -2.17 8.26
N PRO A 326 7.06 -1.45 9.41
CA PRO A 326 7.24 -1.91 10.79
C PRO A 326 5.95 -2.00 11.62
N HIS A 327 4.81 -2.19 11.00
CA HIS A 327 3.51 -2.22 11.68
C HIS A 327 3.36 -3.37 12.67
N SER A 328 2.32 -3.30 13.51
CA SER A 328 1.99 -4.36 14.47
C SER A 328 1.51 -5.66 13.83
N ASP A 329 1.11 -5.62 12.55
CA ASP A 329 0.63 -6.77 11.77
C ASP A 329 1.74 -7.38 10.87
N SER A 330 2.98 -6.89 11.02
CA SER A 330 4.13 -7.31 10.23
C SER A 330 4.52 -8.77 10.47
N THR A 331 4.97 -9.45 9.42
CA THR A 331 5.59 -10.78 9.52
C THR A 331 7.05 -10.73 9.97
N TRP A 332 7.68 -9.56 10.04
CA TRP A 332 9.05 -9.38 10.52
C TRP A 332 9.18 -9.71 12.01
N PRO A 333 10.21 -10.39 12.48
CA PRO A 333 11.38 -10.91 11.77
C PRO A 333 11.23 -12.41 11.38
N TRP A 334 10.02 -12.91 11.27
CA TRP A 334 9.70 -14.33 11.03
C TRP A 334 9.20 -14.61 9.61
N SER A 335 9.42 -13.66 8.65
CA SER A 335 8.92 -13.81 7.28
C SER A 335 9.41 -15.09 6.62
N GLN A 336 10.65 -15.52 6.90
CA GLN A 336 11.20 -16.71 6.26
C GLN A 336 10.55 -18.00 6.74
N GLU A 337 10.24 -18.11 8.04
CA GLU A 337 9.53 -19.25 8.63
C GLU A 337 8.09 -19.31 8.10
N MET A 338 7.39 -18.18 8.06
CA MET A 338 6.03 -18.09 7.53
C MET A 338 5.99 -18.48 6.05
N LEU A 339 6.93 -17.98 5.25
CA LEU A 339 7.02 -18.33 3.82
C LEU A 339 7.37 -19.80 3.60
N ASP A 340 8.23 -20.40 4.42
CA ASP A 340 8.53 -21.84 4.35
C ASP A 340 7.29 -22.71 4.61
N GLU A 341 6.40 -22.26 5.50
CA GLU A 341 5.14 -22.95 5.79
C GLU A 341 4.09 -22.72 4.70
N HIS A 342 3.78 -21.46 4.40
CA HIS A 342 2.64 -21.11 3.56
C HIS A 342 2.88 -21.35 2.08
N ALA A 343 4.09 -21.11 1.58
CA ALA A 343 4.45 -21.27 0.17
C ALA A 343 4.95 -22.68 -0.21
N ALA A 344 5.11 -23.59 0.75
CA ALA A 344 5.69 -24.92 0.54
C ALA A 344 5.04 -25.77 -0.56
N HIS A 345 3.75 -25.52 -0.86
CA HIS A 345 2.99 -26.26 -1.86
C HIS A 345 2.99 -25.63 -3.25
N LEU A 346 3.53 -24.42 -3.39
CA LEU A 346 3.63 -23.72 -4.67
C LEU A 346 4.66 -24.39 -5.60
N SER A 347 4.43 -24.29 -6.91
CA SER A 347 5.50 -24.55 -7.86
C SER A 347 6.62 -23.53 -7.72
N ALA A 348 7.83 -23.88 -8.15
CA ALA A 348 8.97 -22.93 -8.13
C ALA A 348 8.71 -21.65 -8.94
N GLU A 349 7.92 -21.74 -10.01
CA GLU A 349 7.50 -20.59 -10.82
C GLU A 349 6.54 -19.69 -10.02
N GLN A 350 5.47 -20.26 -9.46
CA GLN A 350 4.49 -19.52 -8.66
C GLN A 350 5.15 -18.81 -7.47
N ALA A 351 6.01 -19.51 -6.73
CA ALA A 351 6.71 -18.92 -5.60
C ALA A 351 7.61 -17.75 -6.05
N ARG A 352 8.39 -17.93 -7.11
CA ARG A 352 9.26 -16.87 -7.65
C ARG A 352 8.46 -15.68 -8.20
N ASP A 353 7.35 -15.93 -8.86
CA ASP A 353 6.49 -14.86 -9.37
C ASP A 353 5.92 -14.03 -8.22
N ILE A 354 5.34 -14.65 -7.21
CA ILE A 354 4.69 -13.98 -6.07
C ILE A 354 5.71 -13.23 -5.19
N LEU A 355 6.87 -13.83 -4.94
CA LEU A 355 7.87 -13.28 -4.01
C LEU A 355 8.87 -12.32 -4.68
N CYS A 356 8.94 -12.28 -6.03
CA CYS A 356 9.97 -11.55 -6.75
C CYS A 356 9.47 -10.92 -8.05
N ASN A 357 9.15 -11.75 -9.08
CA ASN A 357 9.00 -11.28 -10.44
C ASN A 357 7.84 -10.30 -10.61
N ASN A 358 6.69 -10.56 -9.98
CA ASN A 358 5.50 -9.72 -10.10
C ASN A 358 5.78 -8.29 -9.60
N SER A 359 6.44 -8.16 -8.44
CA SER A 359 6.83 -6.85 -7.91
C SER A 359 7.90 -6.19 -8.78
N ALA A 360 8.86 -6.95 -9.26
CA ALA A 360 9.92 -6.42 -10.13
C ALA A 360 9.35 -5.88 -11.45
N GLU A 361 8.43 -6.61 -12.09
CA GLU A 361 7.77 -6.18 -13.33
C GLU A 361 6.87 -4.96 -13.09
N LEU A 362 6.07 -4.99 -12.01
CA LEU A 362 5.12 -3.92 -11.70
C LEU A 362 5.80 -2.59 -11.44
N TYR A 363 6.86 -2.60 -10.63
CA TYR A 363 7.55 -1.39 -10.15
C TYR A 363 8.85 -1.08 -10.92
N GLY A 364 9.16 -1.83 -11.96
CA GLY A 364 10.36 -1.60 -12.79
C GLY A 364 11.66 -1.77 -12.00
N ILE A 365 11.78 -2.86 -11.22
CA ILE A 365 12.94 -3.13 -10.37
C ILE A 365 13.98 -3.94 -11.14
N ASP A 366 15.22 -3.49 -11.15
CA ASP A 366 16.34 -4.26 -11.72
C ASP A 366 16.81 -5.31 -10.71
N LEU A 367 16.42 -6.56 -10.93
CA LEU A 367 16.79 -7.68 -10.05
C LEU A 367 18.29 -7.92 -9.95
N SER A 368 19.09 -7.44 -10.93
CA SER A 368 20.54 -7.64 -10.93
C SER A 368 21.28 -6.77 -9.89
N THR A 369 20.63 -5.72 -9.38
CA THR A 369 21.17 -4.83 -8.34
C THR A 369 20.85 -5.29 -6.93
N LEU A 370 19.95 -6.27 -6.79
CA LEU A 370 19.46 -6.73 -5.48
C LEU A 370 20.24 -7.93 -4.96
N PRO A 371 20.42 -8.05 -3.61
CA PRO A 371 20.90 -9.27 -3.01
C PRO A 371 19.89 -10.41 -3.19
N VAL A 372 20.37 -11.64 -3.19
CA VAL A 372 19.51 -12.83 -3.08
C VAL A 372 18.88 -12.85 -1.71
N GLY A 373 17.56 -13.04 -1.63
CA GLY A 373 16.81 -13.03 -0.38
C GLY A 373 16.87 -14.35 0.40
N GLY A 374 16.02 -14.44 1.40
CA GLY A 374 15.86 -15.63 2.22
C GLY A 374 16.99 -15.85 3.24
N ASP A 375 17.14 -17.09 3.69
CA ASP A 375 18.10 -17.48 4.75
C ASP A 375 19.54 -17.05 4.44
N GLY A 376 19.92 -16.95 3.16
CA GLY A 376 21.26 -16.55 2.75
C GLY A 376 21.56 -15.09 3.09
N LEU A 377 20.59 -14.20 2.94
CA LEU A 377 20.72 -12.79 3.28
C LEU A 377 20.67 -12.59 4.80
N ALA A 378 19.72 -13.22 5.48
CA ALA A 378 19.59 -13.15 6.93
C ALA A 378 20.85 -13.62 7.67
N ALA A 379 21.55 -14.63 7.17
CA ALA A 379 22.78 -15.15 7.76
C ALA A 379 23.98 -14.18 7.67
N THR A 380 23.92 -13.12 6.87
CA THR A 380 25.01 -12.13 6.75
C THR A 380 25.03 -11.15 7.92
N VAL A 381 23.97 -11.07 8.71
CA VAL A 381 23.76 -10.09 9.80
C VAL A 381 23.87 -10.73 11.18
N ALA A 382 23.95 -12.08 11.27
CA ALA A 382 24.13 -12.85 12.51
C ALA A 382 25.61 -12.93 12.92
#